data_cdfb38335d8493e46f4a22a7726db428
#
_entry.id   cdfb38335d8493e46f4a22a7726db428
#
_cell.length_a   1.000
_cell.length_b   1.000
_cell.length_c   1.000
_cell.angle_alpha   90.00
_cell.angle_beta   90.00
_cell.angle_gamma   90.00
#
_symmetry.space_group_name_H-M   'P 1'
#
loop_
_entity.id
_entity.type
_entity.pdbx_description
1 polymer ?
#
loop_
_entity_poly.entity_id
_entity_poly.type
_entity_poly.pdbx_seq_one_letter_code
_entity_poly.pdbx_strand_id
1 'polypeptide(L)'
;MRKILHKQFFVSLAFCLLCKVGSAQQLPVFTQYIFNKYVFNPAVTGTEDNFSATANYRYQWQGITDAPRTYILSLHGPHKFKNFGLGGALYTDVTGPTSKTGMYLSYAYHIRVANETKLSLGLSGGLMQYSVDGTKINLASPGDLTLANTLMTRIVPDFGFGAYLYNKKFFCGLSVPQFIQARLDFSDDGTQTLSNLTSHFYLNTGYTFQVNRDFSLEPSMMMRYVSPVIPQFDVAAKGIYKKNYFIGVMGRTQTGLSVLAGFQSTNGKFNFGYAYDVNTIGISAYSSGSHELMVKATFGKIKQRRPLKARKRKKKISRLEKLEEKLKNLVDEENEEQESNEIKEGGMDHYDDSIEDKTKETSSEEEPEKTLEERLAEVEKKDRELRAK
;
A
#
# COMPACT_ATOMS: atom_id res chain seq x y z
N MET A 1 -14.56 -15.39 57.56
CA MET A 1 -13.95 -16.52 56.82
C MET A 1 -14.37 -16.59 55.33
N ARG A 2 -15.65 -16.53 54.97
CA ARG A 2 -16.10 -16.64 53.55
C ARG A 2 -15.49 -15.62 52.60
N LYS A 3 -15.34 -14.33 52.99
CA LYS A 3 -14.75 -13.26 52.16
C LYS A 3 -13.23 -13.42 51.89
N ILE A 4 -12.51 -14.08 52.79
CA ILE A 4 -11.08 -14.34 52.64
C ILE A 4 -10.86 -15.51 51.67
N LEU A 5 -11.69 -16.54 51.72
CA LEU A 5 -11.65 -17.65 50.77
C LEU A 5 -11.91 -17.20 49.31
N HIS A 6 -12.86 -16.27 49.10
CA HIS A 6 -13.11 -15.71 47.74
C HIS A 6 -11.95 -14.90 47.23
N LYS A 7 -11.28 -14.08 48.06
CA LYS A 7 -10.09 -13.35 47.65
C LYS A 7 -8.94 -14.30 47.28
N GLN A 8 -8.72 -15.31 48.09
CA GLN A 8 -7.66 -16.31 47.80
C GLN A 8 -7.96 -17.10 46.52
N PHE A 9 -9.22 -17.47 46.30
CA PHE A 9 -9.66 -18.14 45.07
C PHE A 9 -9.43 -17.26 43.82
N PHE A 10 -9.79 -15.97 43.87
CA PHE A 10 -9.55 -15.05 42.76
C PHE A 10 -8.05 -14.79 42.52
N VAL A 11 -7.23 -14.71 43.57
CA VAL A 11 -5.78 -14.55 43.43
C VAL A 11 -5.14 -15.81 42.86
N SER A 12 -5.55 -17.00 43.31
CA SER A 12 -5.06 -18.28 42.75
C SER A 12 -5.52 -18.49 41.31
N LEU A 13 -6.77 -18.12 40.99
CA LEU A 13 -7.26 -18.18 39.60
C LEU A 13 -6.52 -17.20 38.69
N ALA A 14 -6.23 -15.98 39.15
CA ALA A 14 -5.43 -14.99 38.44
C ALA A 14 -3.98 -15.48 38.27
N PHE A 15 -3.40 -16.11 39.29
CA PHE A 15 -2.06 -16.69 39.21
C PHE A 15 -1.98 -17.88 38.25
N CYS A 16 -2.97 -18.79 38.25
CA CYS A 16 -3.07 -19.88 37.27
C CYS A 16 -3.27 -19.40 35.82
N LEU A 17 -3.95 -18.25 35.63
CA LEU A 17 -4.10 -17.63 34.31
C LEU A 17 -2.79 -16.99 33.79
N LEU A 18 -1.85 -16.67 34.70
CA LEU A 18 -0.53 -16.11 34.35
C LEU A 18 0.51 -17.18 34.01
N CYS A 19 0.32 -18.44 34.41
CA CYS A 19 1.24 -19.55 34.13
C CYS A 19 0.95 -20.25 32.80
N LYS A 20 0.88 -19.49 31.70
CA LYS A 20 0.98 -20.06 30.35
C LYS A 20 2.45 -20.06 29.95
N VAL A 21 3.11 -21.20 30.00
CA VAL A 21 4.42 -21.43 29.39
C VAL A 21 4.22 -21.36 27.88
N GLY A 22 4.38 -20.18 27.32
CA GLY A 22 4.25 -19.95 25.89
C GLY A 22 5.54 -20.33 25.19
N SER A 23 5.56 -21.43 24.46
CA SER A 23 6.53 -21.65 23.39
C SER A 23 6.13 -20.74 22.22
N ALA A 24 6.64 -19.52 22.19
CA ALA A 24 6.29 -18.55 21.15
C ALA A 24 7.43 -18.53 20.12
N GLN A 25 7.24 -19.22 19.01
CA GLN A 25 8.00 -18.94 17.80
C GLN A 25 7.48 -17.61 17.23
N GLN A 26 8.24 -16.54 17.42
CA GLN A 26 7.88 -15.24 16.86
C GLN A 26 8.50 -15.06 15.48
N LEU A 27 7.74 -14.45 14.55
CA LEU A 27 8.33 -13.91 13.34
C LEU A 27 9.29 -12.76 13.72
N PRO A 28 10.41 -12.59 13.00
CA PRO A 28 11.32 -11.49 13.25
C PRO A 28 10.61 -10.14 13.21
N VAL A 29 11.02 -9.30 14.13
CA VAL A 29 10.44 -7.96 14.29
C VAL A 29 11.35 -6.96 13.62
N PHE A 30 10.80 -6.19 12.67
CA PHE A 30 11.51 -5.13 11.96
C PHE A 30 11.07 -3.77 12.47
N THR A 31 12.02 -2.88 12.69
CA THR A 31 11.74 -1.49 13.06
C THR A 31 11.39 -0.66 11.83
N GLN A 32 11.99 -1.00 10.69
CA GLN A 32 11.75 -0.31 9.42
C GLN A 32 10.48 -0.74 8.67
N TYR A 33 9.54 -1.46 9.31
CA TYR A 33 8.22 -1.71 8.73
C TYR A 33 7.46 -0.41 8.38
N ILE A 34 7.80 0.69 9.04
CA ILE A 34 7.25 2.03 8.75
C ILE A 34 7.52 2.44 7.30
N PHE A 35 8.63 1.97 6.71
CA PHE A 35 9.02 2.26 5.33
C PHE A 35 8.68 1.12 4.37
N ASN A 36 8.80 -0.14 4.82
CA ASN A 36 8.52 -1.33 4.02
C ASN A 36 7.35 -2.14 4.59
N LYS A 37 6.13 -1.60 4.43
CA LYS A 37 4.87 -2.23 4.89
C LYS A 37 4.54 -3.53 4.15
N TYR A 38 5.10 -3.72 2.95
CA TYR A 38 4.88 -4.89 2.10
C TYR A 38 5.32 -6.20 2.78
N VAL A 39 6.39 -6.17 3.58
CA VAL A 39 6.91 -7.37 4.26
C VAL A 39 5.88 -8.04 5.18
N PHE A 40 4.98 -7.26 5.78
CA PHE A 40 3.98 -7.76 6.72
C PHE A 40 2.58 -7.90 6.13
N ASN A 41 2.30 -7.19 5.03
CA ASN A 41 0.95 -7.16 4.47
C ASN A 41 0.98 -7.29 2.95
N PRO A 42 0.56 -8.43 2.39
CA PRO A 42 0.53 -8.64 0.95
C PRO A 42 -0.42 -7.68 0.22
N ALA A 43 -1.40 -7.07 0.91
CA ALA A 43 -2.28 -6.08 0.31
C ALA A 43 -1.58 -4.74 0.00
N VAL A 44 -0.36 -4.51 0.50
CA VAL A 44 0.47 -3.34 0.13
C VAL A 44 1.07 -3.49 -1.27
N THR A 45 1.07 -4.68 -1.83
CA THR A 45 1.60 -4.96 -3.17
C THR A 45 0.99 -4.03 -4.21
N GLY A 46 1.82 -3.26 -4.93
CA GLY A 46 1.36 -2.37 -6.00
C GLY A 46 0.57 -1.13 -5.55
N THR A 47 0.58 -0.78 -4.26
CA THR A 47 -0.03 0.48 -3.76
C THR A 47 0.75 1.71 -4.20
N GLU A 48 2.04 1.55 -4.48
CA GLU A 48 2.90 2.58 -5.05
C GLU A 48 2.70 2.69 -6.57
N ASP A 49 2.96 3.86 -7.14
CA ASP A 49 2.75 4.10 -8.59
C ASP A 49 3.87 3.48 -9.45
N ASN A 50 4.95 2.99 -8.84
CA ASN A 50 6.16 2.44 -9.49
C ASN A 50 6.56 1.11 -8.86
N PHE A 51 7.44 0.37 -9.54
CA PHE A 51 8.09 -0.78 -8.94
C PHE A 51 9.12 -0.33 -7.91
N SER A 52 9.12 -0.99 -6.77
CA SER A 52 10.04 -0.76 -5.66
C SER A 52 10.75 -2.05 -5.30
N ALA A 53 12.06 -2.03 -5.35
CA ALA A 53 12.91 -3.07 -4.77
C ALA A 53 13.44 -2.57 -3.43
N THR A 54 13.31 -3.36 -2.38
CA THR A 54 13.78 -3.00 -1.03
C THR A 54 14.59 -4.13 -0.45
N ALA A 55 15.81 -3.81 0.00
CA ALA A 55 16.66 -4.69 0.78
C ALA A 55 16.69 -4.19 2.23
N ASN A 56 16.43 -5.11 3.16
CA ASN A 56 16.54 -4.87 4.59
C ASN A 56 17.54 -5.86 5.19
N TYR A 57 18.39 -5.35 6.06
CA TYR A 57 19.31 -6.14 6.91
C TYR A 57 19.08 -5.74 8.35
N ARG A 58 18.90 -6.73 9.22
CA ARG A 58 18.76 -6.53 10.66
C ARG A 58 19.75 -7.42 11.39
N TYR A 59 20.53 -6.80 12.28
CA TYR A 59 21.38 -7.46 13.26
C TYR A 59 20.84 -7.17 14.66
N GLN A 60 20.21 -8.16 15.24
CA GLN A 60 19.53 -8.02 16.53
C GLN A 60 20.48 -8.42 17.65
N TRP A 61 20.43 -7.72 18.79
CA TRP A 61 21.17 -8.01 20.01
C TRP A 61 22.69 -8.10 19.81
N GLN A 62 23.26 -7.08 19.25
CA GLN A 62 24.70 -6.99 19.06
C GLN A 62 25.45 -7.20 20.37
N GLY A 63 26.51 -8.01 20.34
CA GLY A 63 27.30 -8.44 21.50
C GLY A 63 27.00 -9.86 21.97
N ILE A 64 25.90 -10.45 21.55
CA ILE A 64 25.53 -11.84 21.84
C ILE A 64 26.07 -12.76 20.75
N THR A 65 26.71 -13.87 21.13
CA THR A 65 27.14 -14.90 20.18
C THR A 65 25.94 -15.49 19.47
N ASP A 66 26.02 -15.69 18.14
CA ASP A 66 24.94 -16.23 17.30
C ASP A 66 23.61 -15.46 17.36
N ALA A 67 23.69 -14.18 17.67
CA ALA A 67 22.54 -13.28 17.69
C ALA A 67 21.78 -13.27 16.34
N PRO A 68 20.46 -13.06 16.36
CA PRO A 68 19.62 -13.11 15.16
C PRO A 68 20.06 -12.13 14.07
N ARG A 69 20.14 -12.63 12.84
CA ARG A 69 20.42 -11.85 11.63
C ARG A 69 19.36 -12.13 10.59
N THR A 70 18.70 -11.08 10.14
CA THR A 70 17.61 -11.18 9.18
C THR A 70 17.92 -10.39 7.93
N TYR A 71 17.68 -11.01 6.79
CA TYR A 71 17.83 -10.44 5.46
C TYR A 71 16.50 -10.53 4.74
N ILE A 72 16.07 -9.44 4.13
CA ILE A 72 14.87 -9.41 3.27
C ILE A 72 15.21 -8.67 1.99
N LEU A 73 14.88 -9.29 0.87
CA LEU A 73 14.84 -8.64 -0.43
C LEU A 73 13.41 -8.72 -0.93
N SER A 74 12.80 -7.58 -1.23
CA SER A 74 11.43 -7.52 -1.71
C SER A 74 11.34 -6.65 -2.97
N LEU A 75 10.47 -7.07 -3.90
CA LEU A 75 10.16 -6.34 -5.12
C LEU A 75 8.65 -6.34 -5.29
N HIS A 76 8.04 -5.17 -5.42
CA HIS A 76 6.61 -5.08 -5.74
C HIS A 76 6.30 -3.85 -6.57
N GLY A 77 5.18 -3.89 -7.29
CA GLY A 77 4.75 -2.75 -8.08
C GLY A 77 3.38 -2.97 -8.71
N PRO A 78 2.84 -1.91 -9.34
CA PRO A 78 1.55 -1.97 -10.02
C PRO A 78 1.68 -2.72 -11.34
N HIS A 79 0.68 -3.54 -11.66
CA HIS A 79 0.56 -4.15 -12.99
C HIS A 79 -0.01 -3.13 -14.01
N LYS A 80 0.19 -3.41 -15.31
CA LYS A 80 -0.36 -2.58 -16.42
C LYS A 80 -1.87 -2.37 -16.30
N PHE A 81 -2.60 -3.35 -15.85
CA PHE A 81 -4.01 -3.21 -15.45
C PHE A 81 -4.04 -2.52 -14.09
N LYS A 82 -4.47 -1.27 -14.03
CA LYS A 82 -4.35 -0.31 -12.92
C LYS A 82 -4.87 -0.76 -11.55
N ASN A 83 -5.59 -1.88 -11.49
CA ASN A 83 -6.22 -2.38 -10.27
C ASN A 83 -5.48 -3.57 -9.64
N PHE A 84 -4.34 -3.98 -10.19
CA PHE A 84 -3.57 -5.11 -9.71
C PHE A 84 -2.16 -4.71 -9.33
N GLY A 85 -1.66 -5.34 -8.28
CA GLY A 85 -0.27 -5.30 -7.86
C GLY A 85 0.33 -6.69 -7.87
N LEU A 86 1.61 -6.78 -8.24
CA LEU A 86 2.41 -8.01 -8.19
C LEU A 86 3.67 -7.75 -7.38
N GLY A 87 4.10 -8.76 -6.64
CA GLY A 87 5.32 -8.66 -5.86
C GLY A 87 5.92 -10.02 -5.54
N GLY A 88 7.14 -9.98 -5.04
CA GLY A 88 7.86 -11.13 -4.52
C GLY A 88 8.80 -10.71 -3.40
N ALA A 89 9.13 -11.63 -2.51
CA ALA A 89 10.09 -11.42 -1.44
C ALA A 89 10.92 -12.68 -1.21
N LEU A 90 12.19 -12.46 -0.91
CA LEU A 90 13.12 -13.43 -0.36
C LEU A 90 13.41 -13.03 1.09
N TYR A 91 13.41 -13.99 1.96
CA TYR A 91 13.58 -13.80 3.38
C TYR A 91 14.54 -14.86 3.94
N THR A 92 15.48 -14.44 4.75
CA THR A 92 16.37 -15.36 5.49
C THR A 92 16.57 -14.82 6.91
N ASP A 93 16.35 -15.68 7.89
CA ASP A 93 16.57 -15.38 9.30
C ASP A 93 17.43 -16.49 9.90
N VAL A 94 18.54 -16.12 10.53
CA VAL A 94 19.49 -17.04 11.17
C VAL A 94 19.58 -16.67 12.63
N THR A 95 19.30 -17.64 13.50
CA THR A 95 19.33 -17.46 14.96
C THR A 95 19.95 -18.69 15.59
N GLY A 96 21.20 -18.57 16.06
CA GLY A 96 21.93 -19.69 16.60
C GLY A 96 22.05 -20.84 15.62
N PRO A 97 21.63 -22.08 16.02
CA PRO A 97 21.63 -23.25 15.16
C PRO A 97 20.48 -23.29 14.16
N THR A 98 19.48 -22.39 14.27
CA THR A 98 18.28 -22.41 13.43
C THR A 98 18.36 -21.41 12.32
N SER A 99 17.89 -21.77 11.14
CA SER A 99 17.72 -20.87 10.01
C SER A 99 16.35 -21.06 9.33
N LYS A 100 15.78 -19.95 8.87
CA LYS A 100 14.51 -19.91 8.13
C LYS A 100 14.75 -19.16 6.84
N THR A 101 14.51 -19.79 5.70
CA THR A 101 14.65 -19.14 4.39
C THR A 101 13.35 -19.32 3.62
N GLY A 102 12.76 -18.23 3.15
CA GLY A 102 11.48 -18.23 2.46
C GLY A 102 11.50 -17.44 1.15
N MET A 103 10.69 -17.89 0.21
CA MET A 103 10.39 -17.19 -1.03
C MET A 103 8.89 -17.06 -1.16
N TYR A 104 8.42 -15.84 -1.41
CA TYR A 104 7.01 -15.49 -1.51
C TYR A 104 6.69 -14.76 -2.79
N LEU A 105 5.56 -15.06 -3.38
CA LEU A 105 4.92 -14.29 -4.41
C LEU A 105 3.64 -13.67 -3.86
N SER A 106 3.34 -12.44 -4.26
CA SER A 106 2.18 -11.70 -3.75
C SER A 106 1.39 -11.09 -4.89
N TYR A 107 0.09 -11.13 -4.73
CA TYR A 107 -0.89 -10.54 -5.63
C TYR A 107 -1.86 -9.68 -4.82
N ALA A 108 -2.19 -8.48 -5.30
CA ALA A 108 -3.17 -7.62 -4.66
C ALA A 108 -4.13 -6.99 -5.67
N TYR A 109 -5.39 -6.90 -5.28
CA TYR A 109 -6.45 -6.25 -6.04
C TYR A 109 -6.90 -4.96 -5.35
N HIS A 110 -6.91 -3.84 -6.10
CA HIS A 110 -7.19 -2.51 -5.58
C HIS A 110 -8.59 -2.04 -6.00
N ILE A 111 -9.48 -1.89 -5.04
CA ILE A 111 -10.85 -1.43 -5.20
C ILE A 111 -10.90 0.07 -4.83
N ARG A 112 -11.48 0.90 -5.67
CA ARG A 112 -11.74 2.30 -5.32
C ARG A 112 -13.04 2.39 -4.51
N VAL A 113 -12.93 2.74 -3.24
CA VAL A 113 -14.07 2.88 -2.32
C VAL A 113 -14.60 4.32 -2.32
N ALA A 114 -13.71 5.30 -2.44
CA ALA A 114 -14.06 6.72 -2.51
C ALA A 114 -13.12 7.46 -3.47
N ASN A 115 -13.35 8.76 -3.69
CA ASN A 115 -12.60 9.56 -4.68
C ASN A 115 -11.07 9.47 -4.59
N GLU A 116 -10.50 9.36 -3.39
CA GLU A 116 -9.06 9.25 -3.15
C GLU A 116 -8.68 8.01 -2.31
N THR A 117 -9.68 7.24 -1.83
CA THR A 117 -9.48 6.10 -0.94
C THR A 117 -9.62 4.79 -1.71
N LYS A 118 -8.68 3.89 -1.51
CA LYS A 118 -8.67 2.54 -2.09
C LYS A 118 -8.61 1.51 -0.98
N LEU A 119 -9.34 0.41 -1.18
CA LEU A 119 -9.21 -0.83 -0.44
C LEU A 119 -8.41 -1.80 -1.31
N SER A 120 -7.35 -2.34 -0.78
CA SER A 120 -6.56 -3.40 -1.41
C SER A 120 -6.75 -4.70 -0.64
N LEU A 121 -7.01 -5.78 -1.36
CA LEU A 121 -7.04 -7.14 -0.83
C LEU A 121 -5.87 -7.90 -1.44
N GLY A 122 -5.05 -8.52 -0.60
CA GLY A 122 -3.81 -9.17 -1.03
C GLY A 122 -3.70 -10.59 -0.54
N LEU A 123 -3.09 -11.43 -1.38
CA LEU A 123 -2.72 -12.79 -1.08
C LEU A 123 -1.22 -12.95 -1.31
N SER A 124 -0.57 -13.74 -0.48
CA SER A 124 0.80 -14.21 -0.70
C SER A 124 0.84 -15.72 -0.59
N GLY A 125 1.68 -16.34 -1.40
CA GLY A 125 1.97 -17.77 -1.32
C GLY A 125 3.45 -18.01 -1.57
N GLY A 126 4.02 -18.98 -0.87
CA GLY A 126 5.43 -19.26 -0.96
C GLY A 126 5.81 -20.57 -0.30
N LEU A 127 7.10 -20.78 -0.24
CA LEU A 127 7.74 -21.91 0.44
C LEU A 127 8.70 -21.36 1.50
N MET A 128 8.67 -21.99 2.67
CA MET A 128 9.57 -21.69 3.77
C MET A 128 10.38 -22.95 4.11
N GLN A 129 11.69 -22.81 4.05
CA GLN A 129 12.63 -23.83 4.49
C GLN A 129 13.06 -23.51 5.92
N TYR A 130 12.90 -24.47 6.80
CA TYR A 130 13.41 -24.48 8.16
C TYR A 130 14.59 -25.42 8.23
N SER A 131 15.70 -24.98 8.84
CA SER A 131 16.87 -25.81 9.04
C SER A 131 17.39 -25.68 10.47
N VAL A 132 17.80 -26.79 11.04
CA VAL A 132 18.46 -26.87 12.34
C VAL A 132 19.83 -27.53 12.14
N ASP A 133 20.87 -26.80 12.47
CA ASP A 133 22.28 -27.29 12.39
C ASP A 133 22.70 -27.87 13.73
N GLY A 134 22.62 -29.18 13.85
CA GLY A 134 23.00 -29.93 15.07
C GLY A 134 24.47 -29.78 15.44
N THR A 135 25.35 -29.45 14.49
CA THR A 135 26.78 -29.25 14.78
C THR A 135 27.05 -28.02 15.65
N LYS A 136 26.09 -27.09 15.71
CA LYS A 136 26.16 -25.89 16.55
C LYS A 136 25.51 -26.05 17.92
N ILE A 137 24.96 -27.23 18.21
CA ILE A 137 24.27 -27.51 19.47
C ILE A 137 25.26 -28.14 20.43
N ASN A 138 25.52 -27.49 21.57
CA ASN A 138 26.28 -28.08 22.67
C ASN A 138 25.37 -28.98 23.50
N LEU A 139 25.56 -30.28 23.40
CA LEU A 139 24.80 -31.27 24.15
C LEU A 139 25.28 -31.33 25.60
N ALA A 140 24.38 -31.29 26.56
CA ALA A 140 24.70 -31.44 27.97
C ALA A 140 25.14 -32.89 28.30
N SER A 141 24.73 -33.89 27.50
CA SER A 141 25.11 -35.29 27.61
C SER A 141 25.72 -35.75 26.29
N PRO A 142 27.00 -36.19 26.29
CA PRO A 142 27.71 -36.61 25.08
C PRO A 142 27.10 -37.82 24.34
N GLY A 143 26.12 -38.49 24.91
CA GLY A 143 25.48 -39.69 24.36
C GLY A 143 24.15 -39.49 23.63
N ASP A 144 23.62 -38.26 23.59
CA ASP A 144 22.40 -37.99 22.86
C ASP A 144 22.70 -37.70 21.38
N LEU A 145 22.82 -38.79 20.62
CA LEU A 145 23.13 -38.77 19.18
C LEU A 145 21.97 -38.29 18.30
N THR A 146 20.80 -38.08 18.87
CA THR A 146 19.58 -37.78 18.11
C THR A 146 19.65 -36.43 17.37
N LEU A 147 20.40 -35.46 17.91
CA LEU A 147 20.57 -34.11 17.33
C LEU A 147 22.05 -33.81 16.96
N ALA A 148 23.00 -34.63 17.41
CA ALA A 148 24.43 -34.39 17.20
C ALA A 148 24.79 -34.58 15.71
N ASN A 149 25.51 -33.61 15.16
CA ASN A 149 26.10 -33.63 13.80
C ASN A 149 25.13 -33.84 12.63
N THR A 150 23.86 -33.55 12.80
CA THR A 150 22.84 -33.70 11.75
C THR A 150 22.28 -32.35 11.33
N LEU A 151 22.26 -32.09 10.03
CA LEU A 151 21.52 -30.97 9.45
C LEU A 151 20.09 -31.41 9.14
N MET A 152 19.14 -30.93 9.91
CA MET A 152 17.73 -31.20 9.69
C MET A 152 17.11 -30.08 8.88
N THR A 153 16.42 -30.41 7.79
CA THR A 153 15.78 -29.43 6.93
C THR A 153 14.36 -29.85 6.58
N ARG A 154 13.42 -28.91 6.66
CA ARG A 154 12.03 -29.09 6.22
C ARG A 154 11.57 -27.91 5.37
N ILE A 155 10.86 -28.20 4.29
CA ILE A 155 10.23 -27.20 3.45
C ILE A 155 8.72 -27.31 3.64
N VAL A 156 8.09 -26.19 3.95
CA VAL A 156 6.65 -26.11 4.15
C VAL A 156 6.06 -24.99 3.29
N PRO A 157 4.83 -25.18 2.76
CA PRO A 157 4.11 -24.10 2.11
C PRO A 157 3.70 -23.05 3.15
N ASP A 158 3.73 -21.79 2.74
CA ASP A 158 3.31 -20.65 3.55
C ASP A 158 2.40 -19.74 2.73
N PHE A 159 1.28 -19.36 3.32
CA PHE A 159 0.28 -18.49 2.71
C PHE A 159 -0.08 -17.35 3.64
N GLY A 160 -0.27 -16.18 3.08
CA GLY A 160 -0.69 -14.99 3.81
C GLY A 160 -1.85 -14.29 3.13
N PHE A 161 -2.66 -13.63 3.94
CA PHE A 161 -3.76 -12.78 3.50
C PHE A 161 -3.61 -11.38 4.10
N GLY A 162 -4.09 -10.37 3.37
CA GLY A 162 -4.11 -9.00 3.87
C GLY A 162 -5.22 -8.17 3.27
N ALA A 163 -5.61 -7.14 4.03
CA ALA A 163 -6.47 -6.06 3.61
C ALA A 163 -5.79 -4.72 3.96
N TYR A 164 -5.88 -3.74 3.08
CA TYR A 164 -5.22 -2.45 3.25
C TYR A 164 -6.08 -1.33 2.69
N LEU A 165 -6.63 -0.51 3.59
CA LEU A 165 -7.37 0.69 3.26
C LEU A 165 -6.42 1.89 3.28
N TYR A 166 -6.32 2.62 2.17
CA TYR A 166 -5.35 3.70 2.09
C TYR A 166 -5.76 4.84 1.17
N ASN A 167 -5.25 6.01 1.50
CA ASN A 167 -5.26 7.19 0.66
C ASN A 167 -3.92 7.92 0.79
N LYS A 168 -3.83 9.18 0.37
CA LYS A 168 -2.59 9.99 0.46
C LYS A 168 -2.17 10.33 1.88
N LYS A 169 -3.10 10.33 2.83
CA LYS A 169 -2.86 10.79 4.22
C LYS A 169 -3.02 9.69 5.25
N PHE A 170 -3.90 8.73 5.00
CA PHE A 170 -4.29 7.70 5.95
C PHE A 170 -4.06 6.32 5.40
N PHE A 171 -3.69 5.41 6.26
CA PHE A 171 -3.69 3.98 5.98
C PHE A 171 -4.14 3.18 7.22
N CYS A 172 -4.79 2.06 6.94
CA CYS A 172 -5.13 1.04 7.91
C CYS A 172 -5.02 -0.33 7.25
N GLY A 173 -4.23 -1.22 7.82
CA GLY A 173 -3.95 -2.54 7.27
C GLY A 173 -4.17 -3.64 8.29
N LEU A 174 -4.77 -4.72 7.83
CA LEU A 174 -4.91 -6.00 8.52
C LEU A 174 -4.16 -7.05 7.71
N SER A 175 -3.40 -7.93 8.38
CA SER A 175 -2.78 -9.07 7.70
C SER A 175 -2.58 -10.26 8.61
N VAL A 176 -2.59 -11.42 7.99
CA VAL A 176 -2.36 -12.71 8.62
C VAL A 176 -1.34 -13.46 7.76
N PRO A 177 -0.04 -13.23 7.98
CA PRO A 177 0.98 -14.11 7.44
C PRO A 177 0.92 -15.48 8.13
N GLN A 178 1.41 -16.51 7.46
CA GLN A 178 1.36 -17.89 7.98
C GLN A 178 -0.07 -18.34 8.32
N PHE A 179 -1.00 -18.06 7.40
CA PHE A 179 -2.41 -18.42 7.58
C PHE A 179 -2.61 -19.94 7.71
N ILE A 180 -1.80 -20.73 6.99
CA ILE A 180 -1.78 -22.19 7.12
C ILE A 180 -0.76 -22.56 8.19
N GLN A 181 -1.25 -23.16 9.26
CA GLN A 181 -0.42 -23.68 10.37
C GLN A 181 0.24 -24.99 9.95
N ALA A 182 1.33 -24.90 9.19
CA ALA A 182 2.05 -26.08 8.76
C ALA A 182 2.78 -26.73 9.95
N ARG A 183 2.82 -28.06 9.98
CA ARG A 183 3.59 -28.82 10.96
C ARG A 183 5.04 -28.89 10.55
N LEU A 184 5.94 -28.73 11.52
CA LEU A 184 7.38 -28.89 11.37
C LEU A 184 7.78 -30.25 11.97
N ASP A 185 7.63 -31.32 11.20
CA ASP A 185 8.06 -32.66 11.58
C ASP A 185 9.45 -32.90 10.99
N PHE A 186 10.44 -33.09 11.84
CA PHE A 186 11.81 -33.36 11.44
C PHE A 186 12.19 -34.85 11.51
N SER A 187 11.30 -35.70 12.02
CA SER A 187 11.49 -37.17 12.00
C SER A 187 10.81 -37.76 10.75
N ASP A 188 11.47 -38.74 10.13
CA ASP A 188 10.90 -39.46 8.98
C ASP A 188 9.69 -40.32 9.37
N ASP A 189 9.59 -40.72 10.64
CA ASP A 189 8.52 -41.56 11.18
C ASP A 189 7.28 -40.79 11.63
N GLY A 190 7.26 -39.43 11.51
CA GLY A 190 6.14 -38.59 11.93
C GLY A 190 5.85 -38.60 13.45
N THR A 191 6.70 -39.22 14.25
CA THR A 191 6.50 -39.41 15.70
C THR A 191 6.94 -38.22 16.53
N GLN A 192 7.80 -37.35 16.00
CA GLN A 192 8.30 -36.15 16.70
C GLN A 192 7.91 -34.85 15.98
N THR A 193 6.75 -34.32 16.29
CA THR A 193 6.40 -32.98 15.89
C THR A 193 7.10 -31.98 16.79
N LEU A 194 8.18 -31.36 16.32
CA LEU A 194 8.93 -30.37 17.09
C LEU A 194 8.18 -29.06 17.30
N SER A 195 7.35 -28.65 16.33
CA SER A 195 6.59 -27.40 16.44
C SER A 195 5.53 -27.27 15.35
N ASN A 196 4.47 -26.52 15.65
CA ASN A 196 3.51 -26.05 14.66
C ASN A 196 3.76 -24.57 14.38
N LEU A 197 3.68 -24.15 13.13
CA LEU A 197 3.65 -22.74 12.79
C LEU A 197 2.37 -22.11 13.33
N THR A 198 2.50 -20.98 13.98
CA THR A 198 1.36 -20.28 14.56
C THR A 198 1.03 -19.03 13.74
N SER A 199 -0.24 -18.84 13.40
CA SER A 199 -0.69 -17.66 12.67
C SER A 199 -0.46 -16.38 13.47
N HIS A 200 0.07 -15.38 12.79
CA HIS A 200 0.31 -14.04 13.33
C HIS A 200 -0.73 -13.07 12.79
N PHE A 201 -1.26 -12.23 13.64
CA PHE A 201 -2.20 -11.17 13.25
C PHE A 201 -1.52 -9.83 13.40
N TYR A 202 -1.55 -9.03 12.34
CA TYR A 202 -1.02 -7.67 12.33
C TYR A 202 -2.13 -6.68 12.01
N LEU A 203 -2.21 -5.62 12.79
CA LEU A 203 -3.03 -4.45 12.51
C LEU A 203 -2.08 -3.25 12.50
N ASN A 204 -1.99 -2.53 11.39
CA ASN A 204 -1.19 -1.33 11.28
C ASN A 204 -2.02 -0.14 10.80
N THR A 205 -1.83 1.01 11.41
CA THR A 205 -2.52 2.25 11.03
C THR A 205 -1.61 3.45 11.18
N GLY A 206 -1.91 4.49 10.44
CA GLY A 206 -1.18 5.74 10.54
C GLY A 206 -1.83 6.86 9.73
N TYR A 207 -1.43 8.08 10.07
CA TYR A 207 -1.94 9.28 9.42
C TYR A 207 -0.80 10.28 9.20
N THR A 208 -0.75 10.88 8.02
CA THR A 208 0.23 11.91 7.67
C THR A 208 -0.38 13.29 7.80
N PHE A 209 0.06 14.04 8.80
CA PHE A 209 -0.28 15.44 9.00
C PHE A 209 0.70 16.33 8.24
N GLN A 210 0.19 17.18 7.37
CA GLN A 210 1.00 18.22 6.73
C GLN A 210 1.05 19.43 7.67
N VAL A 211 2.15 19.60 8.42
CA VAL A 211 2.30 20.69 9.38
C VAL A 211 2.56 22.02 8.66
N ASN A 212 3.46 22.02 7.67
CA ASN A 212 3.72 23.14 6.79
C ASN A 212 4.15 22.65 5.39
N ARG A 213 4.63 23.54 4.51
CA ARG A 213 5.01 23.18 3.12
C ARG A 213 6.16 22.17 3.08
N ASP A 214 7.07 22.23 4.03
CA ASP A 214 8.31 21.46 4.04
C ASP A 214 8.30 20.31 5.05
N PHE A 215 7.40 20.35 6.05
CA PHE A 215 7.39 19.38 7.14
C PHE A 215 6.06 18.65 7.26
N SER A 216 6.14 17.32 7.35
CA SER A 216 5.01 16.44 7.64
C SER A 216 5.34 15.53 8.82
N LEU A 217 4.33 15.19 9.62
CA LEU A 217 4.42 14.27 10.74
C LEU A 217 3.52 13.08 10.48
N GLU A 218 4.05 11.86 10.58
CA GLU A 218 3.30 10.61 10.42
C GLU A 218 3.35 9.79 11.71
N PRO A 219 2.40 9.99 12.66
CA PRO A 219 2.16 9.03 13.71
C PRO A 219 1.61 7.72 13.11
N SER A 220 2.04 6.60 13.68
CA SER A 220 1.60 5.28 13.28
C SER A 220 1.64 4.30 14.46
N MET A 221 0.82 3.26 14.36
CA MET A 221 0.75 2.19 15.34
C MET A 221 0.70 0.84 14.61
N MET A 222 1.36 -0.15 15.18
CA MET A 222 1.22 -1.55 14.79
C MET A 222 0.90 -2.39 16.02
N MET A 223 -0.11 -3.22 15.91
CA MET A 223 -0.41 -4.29 16.87
C MET A 223 -0.04 -5.62 16.23
N ARG A 224 0.62 -6.47 17.01
CA ARG A 224 0.97 -7.86 16.64
C ARG A 224 0.38 -8.78 17.68
N TYR A 225 -0.29 -9.82 17.22
CA TYR A 225 -0.89 -10.83 18.08
C TYR A 225 -0.58 -12.23 17.57
N VAL A 226 -0.15 -13.07 18.49
CA VAL A 226 0.08 -14.51 18.29
C VAL A 226 -0.52 -15.22 19.49
N SER A 227 -1.46 -16.12 19.28
CA SER A 227 -2.05 -16.89 20.37
C SER A 227 -1.04 -17.92 20.93
N PRO A 228 -0.88 -18.06 22.26
CA PRO A 228 -1.61 -17.42 23.35
C PRO A 228 -0.89 -16.19 23.97
N VAL A 229 0.00 -15.52 23.24
CA VAL A 229 0.85 -14.43 23.77
C VAL A 229 0.06 -13.13 23.85
N ILE A 230 0.39 -12.28 24.83
CA ILE A 230 -0.19 -10.94 24.97
C ILE A 230 0.12 -10.09 23.70
N PRO A 231 -0.86 -9.33 23.17
CA PRO A 231 -0.64 -8.46 22.03
C PRO A 231 0.51 -7.48 22.26
N GLN A 232 1.35 -7.32 21.25
CA GLN A 232 2.46 -6.37 21.26
C GLN A 232 2.07 -5.13 20.45
N PHE A 233 2.45 -3.96 20.97
CA PHE A 233 2.17 -2.68 20.33
C PHE A 233 3.47 -1.94 20.03
N ASP A 234 3.56 -1.42 18.82
CA ASP A 234 4.56 -0.47 18.40
C ASP A 234 3.86 0.86 18.13
N VAL A 235 4.29 1.93 18.76
CA VAL A 235 3.81 3.30 18.52
C VAL A 235 4.97 4.11 18.01
N ALA A 236 4.81 4.75 16.88
CA ALA A 236 5.88 5.49 16.22
C ALA A 236 5.42 6.87 15.74
N ALA A 237 6.36 7.80 15.70
CA ALA A 237 6.20 9.10 15.09
C ALA A 237 7.36 9.36 14.14
N LYS A 238 7.04 9.62 12.86
CA LYS A 238 8.02 9.90 11.81
C LYS A 238 7.83 11.32 11.29
N GLY A 239 8.86 12.16 11.45
CA GLY A 239 8.97 13.46 10.83
C GLY A 239 9.58 13.35 9.44
N ILE A 240 9.02 14.08 8.46
CA ILE A 240 9.48 14.09 7.07
C ILE A 240 9.75 15.55 6.70
N TYR A 241 10.99 15.87 6.35
CA TYR A 241 11.42 17.21 5.96
C TYR A 241 11.74 17.28 4.47
N LYS A 242 11.14 18.24 3.76
CA LYS A 242 11.29 18.48 2.30
C LYS A 242 11.09 17.23 1.46
N LYS A 243 10.36 16.22 1.98
CA LYS A 243 10.14 14.89 1.36
C LYS A 243 11.43 14.06 1.16
N ASN A 244 12.58 14.56 1.55
CA ASN A 244 13.87 13.94 1.34
C ASN A 244 14.47 13.35 2.61
N TYR A 245 14.27 13.99 3.75
CA TYR A 245 14.85 13.57 5.02
C TYR A 245 13.76 13.08 5.95
N PHE A 246 14.02 12.02 6.67
CA PHE A 246 13.12 11.54 7.71
C PHE A 246 13.86 11.14 8.96
N ILE A 247 13.25 11.43 10.09
CA ILE A 247 13.66 10.99 11.41
C ILE A 247 12.43 10.47 12.13
N GLY A 248 12.60 9.45 12.94
CA GLY A 248 11.50 8.86 13.68
C GLY A 248 11.93 8.29 15.01
N VAL A 249 10.96 8.17 15.90
CA VAL A 249 11.09 7.48 17.17
C VAL A 249 9.97 6.47 17.28
N MET A 250 10.24 5.34 17.92
CA MET A 250 9.26 4.27 18.13
C MET A 250 9.42 3.70 19.52
N GLY A 251 8.31 3.57 20.23
CA GLY A 251 8.19 2.77 21.44
C GLY A 251 7.58 1.42 21.13
N ARG A 252 8.20 0.36 21.61
CA ARG A 252 7.74 -1.01 21.42
C ARG A 252 7.54 -1.68 22.78
N THR A 253 6.34 -2.21 23.00
CA THR A 253 6.10 -3.04 24.19
C THR A 253 7.05 -4.24 24.20
N GLN A 254 7.64 -4.55 25.35
CA GLN A 254 8.53 -5.69 25.60
C GLN A 254 9.98 -5.57 25.08
N THR A 255 10.34 -4.62 24.23
CA THR A 255 11.71 -4.52 23.70
C THR A 255 12.39 -3.19 23.97
N GLY A 256 11.67 -2.06 23.96
CA GLY A 256 12.27 -0.76 24.28
C GLY A 256 11.96 0.34 23.27
N LEU A 257 12.94 1.20 23.06
CA LEU A 257 12.85 2.38 22.20
C LEU A 257 13.68 2.18 20.94
N SER A 258 13.21 2.73 19.83
CA SER A 258 13.95 2.75 18.57
C SER A 258 14.03 4.16 18.03
N VAL A 259 15.17 4.49 17.44
CA VAL A 259 15.38 5.73 16.70
C VAL A 259 15.64 5.37 15.25
N LEU A 260 15.01 6.10 14.33
CA LEU A 260 15.13 5.88 12.90
C LEU A 260 15.57 7.19 12.23
N ALA A 261 16.44 7.07 11.25
CA ALA A 261 16.80 8.17 10.40
C ALA A 261 16.97 7.67 8.96
N GLY A 262 16.77 8.54 7.99
CA GLY A 262 17.03 8.18 6.62
C GLY A 262 16.81 9.34 5.66
N PHE A 263 17.05 9.01 4.42
CA PHE A 263 17.10 10.00 3.38
C PHE A 263 16.57 9.41 2.05
N GLN A 264 15.83 10.21 1.31
CA GLN A 264 15.36 9.93 -0.03
C GLN A 264 16.07 10.83 -1.02
N SER A 265 16.64 10.26 -2.06
CA SER A 265 17.25 11.01 -3.16
C SER A 265 16.25 11.99 -3.79
N THR A 266 16.71 13.15 -4.24
CA THR A 266 15.89 14.23 -4.83
C THR A 266 15.05 13.76 -6.02
N ASN A 267 15.52 12.77 -6.78
CA ASN A 267 14.74 12.16 -7.86
C ASN A 267 13.76 11.07 -7.39
N GLY A 268 13.70 10.79 -6.09
CA GLY A 268 12.82 9.77 -5.49
C GLY A 268 13.16 8.32 -5.84
N LYS A 269 14.32 8.09 -6.52
CA LYS A 269 14.68 6.74 -6.97
C LYS A 269 15.31 5.88 -5.89
N PHE A 270 16.02 6.48 -4.95
CA PHE A 270 16.73 5.76 -3.89
C PHE A 270 16.32 6.30 -2.52
N ASN A 271 16.05 5.39 -1.59
CA ASN A 271 15.82 5.69 -0.19
C ASN A 271 16.77 4.85 0.65
N PHE A 272 17.38 5.47 1.65
CA PHE A 272 18.24 4.83 2.63
C PHE A 272 17.62 5.04 4.01
N GLY A 273 17.60 4.01 4.82
CA GLY A 273 17.12 4.07 6.18
C GLY A 273 18.03 3.31 7.12
N TYR A 274 18.21 3.87 8.30
CA TYR A 274 18.90 3.24 9.41
C TYR A 274 18.01 3.32 10.63
N ALA A 275 17.96 2.24 11.41
CA ALA A 275 17.32 2.22 12.70
C ALA A 275 18.22 1.58 13.74
N TYR A 276 18.15 2.12 14.95
CA TYR A 276 18.82 1.62 16.13
C TYR A 276 17.77 1.35 17.21
N ASP A 277 17.75 0.09 17.71
CA ASP A 277 16.85 -0.30 18.79
C ASP A 277 17.65 -0.38 20.10
N VAL A 278 17.22 0.37 21.08
CA VAL A 278 17.74 0.29 22.46
C VAL A 278 16.90 -0.72 23.22
N ASN A 279 17.51 -1.79 23.67
CA ASN A 279 16.84 -2.79 24.52
C ASN A 279 16.73 -2.24 25.93
N THR A 280 15.53 -2.08 26.47
CA THR A 280 15.32 -1.54 27.82
C THR A 280 14.93 -2.62 28.83
N ILE A 281 14.62 -3.83 28.40
CA ILE A 281 14.09 -4.92 29.22
C ILE A 281 14.84 -6.23 28.91
N GLY A 282 15.15 -6.99 29.94
CA GLY A 282 15.69 -8.35 29.88
C GLY A 282 17.11 -8.45 29.35
N ILE A 283 17.29 -8.48 28.04
CA ILE A 283 18.58 -8.71 27.37
C ILE A 283 19.52 -7.50 27.35
N SER A 284 19.08 -6.35 27.87
CA SER A 284 19.83 -5.09 27.86
C SER A 284 21.20 -5.18 28.54
N ALA A 285 21.37 -6.07 29.51
CA ALA A 285 22.64 -6.27 30.20
C ALA A 285 23.72 -6.96 29.33
N TYR A 286 23.29 -7.65 28.26
CA TYR A 286 24.18 -8.48 27.43
C TYR A 286 24.29 -8.00 25.99
N SER A 287 23.48 -7.02 25.59
CA SER A 287 23.40 -6.54 24.22
C SER A 287 23.55 -5.03 24.17
N SER A 288 24.36 -4.56 23.23
CA SER A 288 24.52 -3.12 22.93
C SER A 288 23.36 -2.55 22.08
N GLY A 289 22.34 -3.34 21.79
CA GLY A 289 21.19 -2.91 20.96
C GLY A 289 21.06 -3.71 19.67
N SER A 290 20.21 -3.21 18.76
CA SER A 290 19.99 -3.84 17.44
C SER A 290 20.11 -2.80 16.34
N HIS A 291 20.67 -3.19 15.21
CA HIS A 291 20.88 -2.33 14.06
C HIS A 291 20.05 -2.80 12.89
N GLU A 292 19.46 -1.89 12.13
CA GLU A 292 18.71 -2.20 10.94
C GLU A 292 19.03 -1.22 9.81
N LEU A 293 19.37 -1.77 8.65
CA LEU A 293 19.67 -1.02 7.43
C LEU A 293 18.60 -1.31 6.38
N MET A 294 18.20 -0.29 5.64
CA MET A 294 17.29 -0.40 4.52
C MET A 294 17.81 0.38 3.32
N VAL A 295 17.74 -0.26 2.16
CA VAL A 295 17.95 0.38 0.87
C VAL A 295 16.74 0.09 -0.01
N LYS A 296 16.09 1.13 -0.53
CA LYS A 296 14.97 1.01 -1.46
C LYS A 296 15.32 1.70 -2.77
N ALA A 297 15.14 0.98 -3.88
CA ALA A 297 15.26 1.49 -5.22
C ALA A 297 13.89 1.49 -5.90
N THR A 298 13.52 2.60 -6.54
CA THR A 298 12.25 2.77 -7.24
C THR A 298 12.48 2.87 -8.74
N PHE A 299 11.80 2.00 -9.52
CA PHE A 299 11.96 1.87 -10.97
C PHE A 299 10.69 2.35 -11.68
N GLY A 300 10.87 2.90 -12.89
CA GLY A 300 9.79 3.37 -13.75
C GLY A 300 9.72 4.90 -13.84
N LYS A 301 8.88 5.38 -14.75
CA LYS A 301 8.60 6.81 -14.86
C LYS A 301 7.67 7.21 -13.74
N ILE A 302 8.12 8.07 -12.83
CA ILE A 302 7.27 8.72 -11.83
C ILE A 302 6.23 9.53 -12.62
N LYS A 303 5.04 8.97 -12.82
CA LYS A 303 3.92 9.73 -13.39
C LYS A 303 3.50 10.74 -12.35
N GLN A 304 3.99 11.97 -12.47
CA GLN A 304 3.43 13.07 -11.71
C GLN A 304 1.92 13.10 -12.03
N ARG A 305 1.10 12.72 -11.07
CA ARG A 305 -0.36 12.78 -11.20
C ARG A 305 -0.72 14.24 -11.34
N ARG A 306 -1.04 14.68 -12.55
CA ARG A 306 -1.65 16.01 -12.75
C ARG A 306 -2.89 16.07 -11.86
N PRO A 307 -3.07 17.15 -11.07
CA PRO A 307 -4.25 17.29 -10.22
C PRO A 307 -5.51 17.12 -11.06
N LEU A 308 -6.48 16.36 -10.55
CA LEU A 308 -7.74 16.04 -11.24
C LEU A 308 -8.46 17.31 -11.78
N LYS A 309 -8.33 18.44 -11.09
CA LYS A 309 -8.85 19.76 -11.54
C LYS A 309 -8.19 20.24 -12.83
N ALA A 310 -6.88 20.09 -12.99
CA ALA A 310 -6.16 20.49 -14.21
C ALA A 310 -6.53 19.61 -15.41
N ARG A 311 -6.77 18.32 -15.20
CA ARG A 311 -7.19 17.40 -16.27
C ARG A 311 -8.61 17.65 -16.74
N LYS A 312 -9.54 17.95 -15.81
CA LYS A 312 -10.92 18.35 -16.16
C LYS A 312 -10.93 19.68 -16.89
N ARG A 313 -10.13 20.66 -16.45
CA ARG A 313 -10.03 21.99 -17.07
C ARG A 313 -9.45 21.89 -18.50
N LYS A 314 -8.36 21.14 -18.70
CA LYS A 314 -7.77 20.96 -20.04
C LYS A 314 -8.71 20.24 -21.01
N LYS A 315 -9.49 19.23 -20.53
CA LYS A 315 -10.49 18.54 -21.34
C LYS A 315 -11.70 19.44 -21.68
N LYS A 316 -12.09 20.35 -20.75
CA LYS A 316 -13.15 21.33 -21.00
C LYS A 316 -12.70 22.39 -22.00
N ILE A 317 -11.49 22.92 -21.90
CA ILE A 317 -10.89 23.87 -22.84
C ILE A 317 -10.80 23.26 -24.23
N SER A 318 -10.21 22.10 -24.40
CA SER A 318 -10.11 21.41 -25.71
C SER A 318 -11.47 21.08 -26.34
N ARG A 319 -12.54 20.95 -25.54
CA ARG A 319 -13.90 20.73 -26.03
C ARG A 319 -14.55 22.04 -26.48
N LEU A 320 -14.29 23.13 -25.77
CA LEU A 320 -14.75 24.48 -26.17
C LEU A 320 -14.08 24.90 -27.49
N GLU A 321 -12.78 24.75 -27.62
CA GLU A 321 -12.04 25.03 -28.86
C GLU A 321 -12.62 24.27 -30.07
N LYS A 322 -12.99 23.00 -29.92
CA LYS A 322 -13.60 22.19 -30.97
C LYS A 322 -15.04 22.60 -31.29
N LEU A 323 -15.78 23.16 -30.32
CA LEU A 323 -17.13 23.70 -30.55
C LEU A 323 -17.08 25.06 -31.24
N GLU A 324 -16.11 25.90 -30.87
CA GLU A 324 -15.87 27.20 -31.55
C GLU A 324 -15.45 26.98 -33.00
N GLU A 325 -14.58 26.01 -33.29
CA GLU A 325 -14.19 25.66 -34.66
C GLU A 325 -15.39 25.16 -35.51
N LYS A 326 -16.28 24.35 -34.93
CA LYS A 326 -17.50 23.89 -35.61
C LYS A 326 -18.50 25.00 -35.86
N LEU A 327 -18.66 25.91 -34.88
CA LEU A 327 -19.52 27.08 -35.04
C LEU A 327 -19.02 28.00 -36.13
N LYS A 328 -17.72 28.23 -36.20
CA LYS A 328 -17.11 29.04 -37.25
C LYS A 328 -17.36 28.44 -38.63
N ASN A 329 -17.16 27.15 -38.81
CA ASN A 329 -17.43 26.48 -40.09
C ASN A 329 -18.89 26.54 -40.49
N LEU A 330 -19.84 26.46 -39.54
CA LEU A 330 -21.28 26.60 -39.84
C LEU A 330 -21.66 28.04 -40.26
N VAL A 331 -21.06 29.06 -39.63
CA VAL A 331 -21.24 30.45 -40.00
C VAL A 331 -20.65 30.74 -41.37
N ASP A 332 -19.49 30.17 -41.68
CA ASP A 332 -18.87 30.32 -43.00
C ASP A 332 -19.73 29.63 -44.10
N GLU A 333 -20.33 28.46 -43.82
CA GLU A 333 -21.27 27.77 -44.72
C GLU A 333 -22.58 28.59 -44.95
N GLU A 334 -23.18 29.17 -43.87
CA GLU A 334 -24.37 30.03 -43.97
C GLU A 334 -24.08 31.31 -44.78
N ASN A 335 -22.91 31.91 -44.64
CA ASN A 335 -22.51 33.09 -45.41
C ASN A 335 -22.31 32.74 -46.90
N GLU A 336 -21.72 31.62 -47.25
CA GLU A 336 -21.57 31.14 -48.63
C GLU A 336 -22.92 30.83 -49.28
N GLU A 337 -23.91 30.29 -48.53
CA GLU A 337 -25.28 30.07 -49.01
C GLU A 337 -26.04 31.41 -49.23
N GLN A 338 -25.86 32.40 -48.36
CA GLN A 338 -26.44 33.72 -48.53
C GLN A 338 -25.85 34.46 -49.74
N GLU A 339 -24.54 34.50 -49.93
CA GLU A 339 -23.89 35.04 -51.10
C GLU A 339 -24.35 34.36 -52.40
N SER A 340 -24.55 33.03 -52.40
CA SER A 340 -25.02 32.29 -53.56
C SER A 340 -26.47 32.57 -53.89
N ASN A 341 -27.29 32.94 -52.91
CA ASN A 341 -28.70 33.33 -53.11
C ASN A 341 -28.83 34.78 -53.57
N GLU A 342 -28.03 35.73 -53.06
CA GLU A 342 -27.99 37.11 -53.56
C GLU A 342 -27.54 37.22 -55.03
N ILE A 343 -26.58 36.36 -55.44
CA ILE A 343 -26.13 36.32 -56.86
C ILE A 343 -27.25 35.75 -57.77
N LYS A 344 -28.14 34.93 -57.27
CA LYS A 344 -29.29 34.41 -58.06
C LYS A 344 -30.45 35.41 -58.16
N GLU A 345 -30.67 36.29 -57.18
CA GLU A 345 -31.70 37.32 -57.23
C GLU A 345 -31.25 38.55 -57.97
N GLY A 346 -29.96 38.92 -58.02
CA GLY A 346 -29.41 40.04 -58.75
C GLY A 346 -29.30 39.87 -60.27
N GLY A 347 -29.71 38.73 -60.85
CA GLY A 347 -29.63 38.42 -62.27
C GLY A 347 -30.92 38.57 -63.09
N MET A 348 -31.97 39.11 -62.53
CA MET A 348 -33.31 39.12 -63.20
C MET A 348 -33.98 40.49 -63.15
N ASP A 349 -33.30 41.51 -63.64
CA ASP A 349 -33.94 42.82 -63.98
C ASP A 349 -33.64 43.18 -65.42
N HIS A 350 -34.54 42.75 -66.35
CA HIS A 350 -34.92 43.47 -67.51
C HIS A 350 -36.14 42.81 -68.19
N TYR A 351 -37.17 43.60 -68.36
CA TYR A 351 -38.37 43.53 -69.19
C TYR A 351 -39.70 43.36 -68.39
N ASP A 352 -40.40 44.41 -68.39
CA ASP A 352 -41.53 44.88 -69.09
C ASP A 352 -42.80 45.18 -68.26
N ASP A 353 -43.30 46.31 -68.50
CA ASP A 353 -44.45 47.00 -68.02
C ASP A 353 -45.76 46.21 -68.08
N SER A 354 -46.64 46.57 -67.18
CA SER A 354 -48.09 46.63 -67.26
C SER A 354 -48.91 45.64 -66.39
N ILE A 355 -49.80 46.33 -65.66
CA ILE A 355 -51.18 45.94 -65.26
C ILE A 355 -51.34 45.34 -63.82
N GLU A 356 -51.92 46.34 -63.06
CA GLU A 356 -53.04 46.23 -62.11
C GLU A 356 -53.12 45.14 -60.99
N ASP A 357 -53.08 45.72 -59.81
CA ASP A 357 -54.06 45.61 -58.74
C ASP A 357 -54.60 44.20 -58.33
N LYS A 358 -54.19 43.77 -57.13
CA LYS A 358 -55.09 43.28 -56.07
C LYS A 358 -54.35 42.96 -54.79
N THR A 359 -54.66 43.77 -53.80
CA THR A 359 -54.54 43.53 -52.35
C THR A 359 -54.78 42.08 -51.96
N LYS A 360 -53.79 41.50 -51.24
CA LYS A 360 -54.04 40.61 -50.05
C LYS A 360 -52.84 40.64 -49.12
N GLU A 361 -53.07 41.21 -47.94
CA GLU A 361 -52.26 41.04 -46.74
C GLU A 361 -52.06 39.60 -46.40
N THR A 362 -50.81 39.20 -46.25
CA THR A 362 -50.44 38.07 -45.44
C THR A 362 -49.22 38.50 -44.62
N SER A 363 -49.49 38.74 -43.34
CA SER A 363 -48.51 38.96 -42.30
C SER A 363 -47.64 37.69 -42.16
N SER A 364 -46.40 37.77 -42.59
CA SER A 364 -45.37 36.87 -42.19
C SER A 364 -44.79 37.39 -40.88
N GLU A 365 -45.12 36.72 -39.79
CA GLU A 365 -44.43 36.86 -38.51
C GLU A 365 -42.94 36.43 -38.67
N GLU A 366 -42.05 37.41 -38.64
CA GLU A 366 -40.66 37.23 -38.46
C GLU A 366 -40.46 36.66 -37.03
N GLU A 367 -40.09 35.38 -36.88
CA GLU A 367 -39.58 34.84 -35.62
C GLU A 367 -38.31 35.62 -35.23
N PRO A 368 -38.20 36.11 -34.00
CA PRO A 368 -37.02 36.85 -33.57
C PRO A 368 -35.78 35.93 -33.63
N GLU A 369 -34.72 36.42 -34.26
CA GLU A 369 -33.41 35.75 -34.28
C GLU A 369 -32.98 35.33 -32.87
N LYS A 370 -32.89 34.04 -32.65
CA LYS A 370 -32.41 33.47 -31.39
C LYS A 370 -30.99 33.95 -31.12
N THR A 371 -30.77 34.52 -29.94
CA THR A 371 -29.43 34.95 -29.52
C THR A 371 -28.45 33.80 -29.50
N LEU A 372 -27.19 34.10 -29.69
CA LEU A 372 -26.09 33.11 -29.72
C LEU A 372 -26.09 32.21 -28.46
N GLU A 373 -26.54 32.73 -27.31
CA GLU A 373 -26.68 31.99 -26.05
C GLU A 373 -27.84 30.99 -26.09
N GLU A 374 -28.93 31.27 -26.74
CA GLU A 374 -30.08 30.38 -26.90
C GLU A 374 -29.76 29.22 -27.84
N ARG A 375 -29.03 29.48 -28.94
CA ARG A 375 -28.53 28.47 -29.87
C ARG A 375 -27.51 27.56 -29.18
N LEU A 376 -26.64 28.09 -28.31
CA LEU A 376 -25.71 27.32 -27.49
C LEU A 376 -26.41 26.39 -26.47
N ALA A 377 -27.47 26.89 -25.83
CA ALA A 377 -28.27 26.09 -24.89
C ALA A 377 -28.99 24.92 -25.56
N GLU A 378 -29.47 25.12 -26.80
CA GLU A 378 -30.15 24.08 -27.58
C GLU A 378 -29.20 22.98 -28.05
N VAL A 379 -27.98 23.34 -28.44
CA VAL A 379 -26.90 22.36 -28.75
C VAL A 379 -26.47 21.58 -27.52
N GLU A 380 -26.34 22.21 -26.34
CA GLU A 380 -26.05 21.52 -25.09
C GLU A 380 -27.19 20.56 -24.65
N LYS A 381 -28.43 20.94 -24.91
CA LYS A 381 -29.61 20.12 -24.64
C LYS A 381 -29.64 18.87 -25.54
N LYS A 382 -29.41 19.04 -26.85
CA LYS A 382 -29.30 17.90 -27.79
C LYS A 382 -28.15 16.96 -27.47
N ASP A 383 -26.99 17.47 -27.02
CA ASP A 383 -25.84 16.62 -26.60
C ASP A 383 -26.13 15.85 -25.30
N ARG A 384 -26.96 16.37 -24.39
CA ARG A 384 -27.44 15.65 -23.22
C ARG A 384 -28.42 14.54 -23.56
N GLU A 385 -29.32 14.75 -24.48
CA GLU A 385 -30.31 13.75 -24.92
C GLU A 385 -29.70 12.63 -25.73
N LEU A 386 -28.69 12.91 -26.56
CA LEU A 386 -27.89 11.89 -27.27
C LEU A 386 -27.01 11.02 -26.35
N ARG A 387 -26.73 11.48 -25.15
CA ARG A 387 -25.95 10.71 -24.15
C ARG A 387 -26.81 9.91 -23.18
N ALA A 388 -28.10 10.14 -23.18
CA ALA A 388 -29.08 9.42 -22.37
C ALA A 388 -29.69 8.22 -23.09
N LYS A 389 -29.49 8.11 -24.41
CA LYS A 389 -29.77 6.94 -25.25
C LYS A 389 -28.49 6.11 -25.49
#